data_fc468de04dd4c3e2548f38366c449cfd
#
_entry.id   fc468de04dd4c3e2548f38366c449cfd
#
_cell.length_a   1.000
_cell.length_b   1.000
_cell.length_c   1.000
_cell.angle_alpha   90.00
_cell.angle_beta   90.00
_cell.angle_gamma   90.00
#
_symmetry.space_group_name_H-M   'P 1'
#
loop_
_entity.id
_entity.type
_entity.pdbx_description
1 polymer ?
#
loop_
_entity_poly.entity_id
_entity_poly.type
_entity_poly.pdbx_seq_one_letter_code
_entity_poly.pdbx_strand_id
1 'polypeptide(L)'
;MKTYLVTGGAGFIGSNYIHYMFKKYGDAIRIINVDALTYAGNPENLKEVEKRDNYTFIKADICDKAAIEKIFSENEIDRVVHFAAESHVDRSIKNPEVFVQTNVYGTAVMLNCAKAAWELPDGSFKKDKRFLHVSTDEVYGSLDDDGGYFYETTPYAPHSPYSASKAGSDMLVKAYMDTYHFPANITNCSNNYGPYQFPEKLIPLIINNALQGKKLPVYGDGKNVRDWLYVEDHAKAIDMVQEKGRLFETYNVGGHNEKQNIEIVKIIIETLRDMLPETDARRAHLTEELITYVEDRKGHDRRYAIAPDKIRAEIGWEPETMFKEGIRRTIEWYFANEDWMKNVTSGDYQKYYEEMYLK
;
A
#
# COMPACT_ATOMS: atom_id res chain seq x y z
N MET A 1 11.20 -25.20 3.47
CA MET A 1 10.65 -24.10 2.62
C MET A 1 9.70 -23.30 3.49
N LYS A 2 9.90 -21.97 3.64
CA LYS A 2 9.00 -21.13 4.42
C LYS A 2 7.72 -20.84 3.63
N THR A 3 6.57 -20.92 4.29
CA THR A 3 5.26 -20.61 3.70
C THR A 3 4.78 -19.25 4.19
N TYR A 4 4.53 -18.34 3.24
CA TYR A 4 4.01 -17.02 3.48
C TYR A 4 2.51 -16.98 3.12
N LEU A 5 1.68 -16.52 4.05
CA LEU A 5 0.30 -16.11 3.77
C LEU A 5 0.31 -14.62 3.53
N VAL A 6 -0.02 -14.20 2.31
CA VAL A 6 -0.12 -12.80 1.92
C VAL A 6 -1.59 -12.47 1.71
N THR A 7 -2.15 -11.52 2.43
CA THR A 7 -3.52 -11.05 2.22
C THR A 7 -3.51 -9.75 1.45
N GLY A 8 -4.46 -9.55 0.54
CA GLY A 8 -4.47 -8.36 -0.32
C GLY A 8 -3.37 -8.37 -1.39
N GLY A 9 -2.87 -9.57 -1.74
CA GLY A 9 -1.76 -9.71 -2.68
C GLY A 9 -2.10 -9.46 -4.14
N ALA A 10 -3.39 -9.36 -4.51
CA ALA A 10 -3.79 -8.92 -5.85
C ALA A 10 -3.89 -7.39 -5.97
N GLY A 11 -3.75 -6.65 -4.86
CA GLY A 11 -3.68 -5.19 -4.83
C GLY A 11 -2.30 -4.65 -5.25
N PHE A 12 -2.16 -3.32 -5.25
CA PHE A 12 -0.94 -2.61 -5.67
C PHE A 12 0.32 -3.02 -4.89
N ILE A 13 0.35 -2.80 -3.58
CA ILE A 13 1.54 -3.07 -2.76
C ILE A 13 1.77 -4.56 -2.62
N GLY A 14 0.69 -5.33 -2.40
CA GLY A 14 0.77 -6.78 -2.21
C GLY A 14 1.32 -7.52 -3.43
N SER A 15 0.93 -7.13 -4.66
CA SER A 15 1.46 -7.75 -5.88
C SER A 15 2.95 -7.45 -6.07
N ASN A 16 3.37 -6.20 -5.85
CA ASN A 16 4.80 -5.85 -5.90
C ASN A 16 5.62 -6.62 -4.86
N TYR A 17 5.07 -6.80 -3.65
CA TYR A 17 5.72 -7.63 -2.64
C TYR A 17 5.86 -9.10 -3.10
N ILE A 18 4.82 -9.69 -3.68
CA ILE A 18 4.88 -11.06 -4.20
C ILE A 18 5.92 -11.19 -5.32
N HIS A 19 5.97 -10.24 -6.26
CA HIS A 19 6.99 -10.21 -7.31
C HIS A 19 8.42 -10.08 -6.73
N TYR A 20 8.61 -9.17 -5.78
CA TYR A 20 9.88 -9.01 -5.08
C TYR A 20 10.32 -10.30 -4.38
N MET A 21 9.41 -10.97 -3.66
CA MET A 21 9.70 -12.21 -2.94
C MET A 21 10.12 -13.34 -3.89
N PHE A 22 9.40 -13.53 -4.99
CA PHE A 22 9.79 -14.55 -5.98
C PHE A 22 11.09 -14.19 -6.74
N LYS A 23 11.32 -12.91 -7.02
CA LYS A 23 12.59 -12.45 -7.61
C LYS A 23 13.78 -12.77 -6.69
N LYS A 24 13.61 -12.59 -5.38
CA LYS A 24 14.66 -12.78 -4.38
C LYS A 24 14.87 -14.23 -3.97
N TYR A 25 13.80 -14.97 -3.72
CA TYR A 25 13.85 -16.28 -3.09
C TYR A 25 13.51 -17.44 -4.03
N GLY A 26 12.91 -17.19 -5.17
CA GLY A 26 12.55 -18.22 -6.16
C GLY A 26 11.73 -19.35 -5.55
N ASP A 27 12.27 -20.57 -5.65
CA ASP A 27 11.61 -21.79 -5.18
C ASP A 27 11.92 -22.12 -3.71
N ALA A 28 12.68 -21.26 -3.01
CA ALA A 28 12.98 -21.47 -1.58
C ALA A 28 11.79 -21.11 -0.65
N ILE A 29 10.78 -20.43 -1.18
CA ILE A 29 9.57 -20.05 -0.45
C ILE A 29 8.31 -20.57 -1.15
N ARG A 30 7.21 -20.64 -0.39
CA ARG A 30 5.84 -20.81 -0.90
C ARG A 30 5.00 -19.60 -0.52
N ILE A 31 4.19 -19.11 -1.43
CA ILE A 31 3.25 -18.00 -1.18
C ILE A 31 1.81 -18.51 -1.38
N ILE A 32 0.98 -18.31 -0.36
CA ILE A 32 -0.47 -18.43 -0.41
C ILE A 32 -1.01 -16.99 -0.40
N ASN A 33 -1.60 -16.58 -1.50
CA ASN A 33 -2.19 -15.24 -1.65
C ASN A 33 -3.70 -15.30 -1.45
N VAL A 34 -4.20 -14.56 -0.47
CA VAL A 34 -5.64 -14.44 -0.17
C VAL A 34 -6.09 -13.04 -0.53
N ASP A 35 -7.07 -12.94 -1.44
CA ASP A 35 -7.64 -11.65 -1.86
C ASP A 35 -9.12 -11.81 -2.15
N ALA A 36 -9.94 -10.86 -1.71
CA ALA A 36 -11.37 -10.84 -1.96
C ALA A 36 -11.70 -10.39 -3.40
N LEU A 37 -10.72 -9.82 -4.11
CA LEU A 37 -10.89 -9.20 -5.43
C LEU A 37 -12.01 -8.15 -5.42
N THR A 38 -11.92 -7.22 -4.47
CA THR A 38 -12.74 -6.01 -4.47
C THR A 38 -12.25 -5.06 -5.58
N TYR A 39 -12.68 -3.82 -5.60
CA TYR A 39 -12.41 -2.88 -6.70
C TYR A 39 -10.93 -2.67 -7.06
N ALA A 40 -10.01 -2.81 -6.10
CA ALA A 40 -8.57 -2.62 -6.31
C ALA A 40 -7.78 -3.93 -6.44
N GLY A 41 -8.41 -5.07 -6.20
CA GLY A 41 -7.81 -6.40 -6.38
C GLY A 41 -7.88 -6.82 -7.83
N ASN A 42 -6.72 -6.96 -8.49
CA ASN A 42 -6.64 -7.31 -9.91
C ASN A 42 -5.74 -8.53 -10.12
N PRO A 43 -6.29 -9.68 -10.54
CA PRO A 43 -5.49 -10.87 -10.85
C PRO A 43 -4.43 -10.65 -11.93
N GLU A 44 -4.64 -9.67 -12.84
CA GLU A 44 -3.66 -9.34 -13.87
C GLU A 44 -2.31 -8.89 -13.30
N ASN A 45 -2.31 -8.35 -12.08
CA ASN A 45 -1.10 -7.95 -11.39
C ASN A 45 -0.15 -9.14 -11.11
N LEU A 46 -0.64 -10.36 -11.17
CA LEU A 46 0.08 -11.57 -10.78
C LEU A 46 0.23 -12.60 -11.90
N LYS A 47 -0.09 -12.25 -13.16
CA LYS A 47 0.03 -13.14 -14.33
C LYS A 47 1.41 -13.80 -14.47
N GLU A 48 2.48 -13.09 -14.09
CA GLU A 48 3.86 -13.61 -14.20
C GLU A 48 4.16 -14.73 -13.19
N VAL A 49 3.44 -14.76 -12.09
CA VAL A 49 3.68 -15.71 -10.99
C VAL A 49 2.57 -16.76 -10.82
N GLU A 50 1.42 -16.58 -11.46
CA GLU A 50 0.24 -17.45 -11.28
C GLU A 50 0.48 -18.93 -11.60
N LYS A 51 1.44 -19.22 -12.50
CA LYS A 51 1.76 -20.59 -12.96
C LYS A 51 2.89 -21.25 -12.17
N ARG A 52 3.41 -20.61 -11.12
CA ARG A 52 4.46 -21.21 -10.30
C ARG A 52 3.89 -22.29 -9.38
N ASP A 53 4.57 -23.41 -9.27
CA ASP A 53 4.14 -24.54 -8.40
C ASP A 53 4.11 -24.17 -6.92
N ASN A 54 4.90 -23.17 -6.51
CA ASN A 54 4.99 -22.66 -5.15
C ASN A 54 4.15 -21.39 -4.89
N TYR A 55 3.22 -21.07 -5.79
CA TYR A 55 2.22 -20.02 -5.63
C TYR A 55 0.81 -20.61 -5.61
N THR A 56 -0.01 -20.15 -4.67
CA THR A 56 -1.43 -20.52 -4.60
C THR A 56 -2.27 -19.26 -4.40
N PHE A 57 -3.25 -19.03 -5.27
CA PHE A 57 -4.24 -17.98 -5.09
C PHE A 57 -5.53 -18.56 -4.49
N ILE A 58 -6.06 -17.90 -3.46
CA ILE A 58 -7.34 -18.23 -2.82
C ILE A 58 -8.21 -16.98 -2.80
N LYS A 59 -9.34 -17.00 -3.51
CA LYS A 59 -10.33 -15.94 -3.41
C LYS A 59 -11.11 -16.09 -2.11
N ALA A 60 -10.85 -15.23 -1.14
CA ALA A 60 -11.58 -15.18 0.13
C ALA A 60 -11.53 -13.77 0.74
N ASP A 61 -12.56 -13.44 1.52
CA ASP A 61 -12.60 -12.23 2.34
C ASP A 61 -11.96 -12.53 3.70
N ILE A 62 -11.08 -11.65 4.17
CA ILE A 62 -10.47 -11.75 5.50
C ILE A 62 -11.50 -11.68 6.64
N CYS A 63 -12.70 -11.16 6.37
CA CYS A 63 -13.83 -11.14 7.30
C CYS A 63 -14.55 -12.48 7.39
N ASP A 64 -14.34 -13.40 6.43
CA ASP A 64 -14.87 -14.76 6.48
C ASP A 64 -13.99 -15.64 7.36
N LYS A 65 -14.34 -15.68 8.66
CA LYS A 65 -13.61 -16.44 9.66
C LYS A 65 -13.47 -17.92 9.28
N ALA A 66 -14.52 -18.55 8.75
CA ALA A 66 -14.49 -19.96 8.41
C ALA A 66 -13.52 -20.26 7.25
N ALA A 67 -13.51 -19.37 6.24
CA ALA A 67 -12.54 -19.47 5.12
C ALA A 67 -11.10 -19.32 5.61
N ILE A 68 -10.83 -18.34 6.48
CA ILE A 68 -9.48 -18.10 7.01
C ILE A 68 -9.04 -19.25 7.95
N GLU A 69 -9.90 -19.74 8.83
CA GLU A 69 -9.62 -20.93 9.67
C GLU A 69 -9.26 -22.14 8.83
N LYS A 70 -10.00 -22.37 7.75
CA LYS A 70 -9.69 -23.47 6.81
C LYS A 70 -8.30 -23.31 6.19
N ILE A 71 -7.94 -22.10 5.74
CA ILE A 71 -6.61 -21.85 5.17
C ILE A 71 -5.49 -22.18 6.16
N PHE A 72 -5.62 -21.76 7.41
CA PHE A 72 -4.64 -22.07 8.46
C PHE A 72 -4.60 -23.55 8.84
N SER A 73 -5.74 -24.24 8.79
CA SER A 73 -5.80 -25.68 9.11
C SER A 73 -5.22 -26.59 8.02
N GLU A 74 -5.34 -26.19 6.76
CA GLU A 74 -4.86 -26.94 5.60
C GLU A 74 -3.39 -26.64 5.24
N ASN A 75 -2.80 -25.60 5.81
CA ASN A 75 -1.46 -25.14 5.44
C ASN A 75 -0.62 -24.83 6.67
N GLU A 76 0.62 -25.30 6.69
CA GLU A 76 1.58 -24.88 7.69
C GLU A 76 2.15 -23.50 7.30
N ILE A 77 1.58 -22.44 7.87
CA ILE A 77 1.95 -21.05 7.59
C ILE A 77 3.03 -20.61 8.58
N ASP A 78 4.14 -20.07 8.07
CA ASP A 78 5.26 -19.55 8.89
C ASP A 78 5.21 -18.06 9.06
N ARG A 79 4.78 -17.35 8.03
CA ARG A 79 4.74 -15.90 7.96
C ARG A 79 3.38 -15.43 7.47
N VAL A 80 2.84 -14.41 8.10
CA VAL A 80 1.71 -13.65 7.56
C VAL A 80 2.19 -12.25 7.20
N VAL A 81 1.84 -11.78 5.99
CA VAL A 81 2.00 -10.38 5.60
C VAL A 81 0.62 -9.85 5.24
N HIS A 82 0.10 -8.99 6.09
CA HIS A 82 -1.29 -8.55 6.05
C HIS A 82 -1.42 -7.19 5.38
N PHE A 83 -1.69 -7.19 4.06
CA PHE A 83 -1.96 -5.98 3.27
C PHE A 83 -3.45 -5.71 3.09
N ALA A 84 -4.31 -6.74 3.17
CA ALA A 84 -5.73 -6.61 2.87
C ALA A 84 -6.37 -5.51 3.72
N ALA A 85 -6.87 -4.49 3.05
CA ALA A 85 -7.52 -3.33 3.65
C ALA A 85 -8.33 -2.57 2.61
N GLU A 86 -9.41 -1.92 3.03
CA GLU A 86 -9.96 -0.78 2.32
C GLU A 86 -9.03 0.43 2.52
N SER A 87 -8.65 1.14 1.43
CA SER A 87 -7.53 2.10 1.50
C SER A 87 -7.77 3.46 0.84
N HIS A 88 -8.98 3.72 0.31
CA HIS A 88 -9.26 4.98 -0.37
C HIS A 88 -10.00 5.96 0.53
N VAL A 89 -9.35 7.09 0.89
CA VAL A 89 -9.91 8.08 1.84
C VAL A 89 -11.27 8.59 1.40
N ASP A 90 -11.46 8.98 0.13
CA ASP A 90 -12.76 9.51 -0.35
C ASP A 90 -13.88 8.47 -0.25
N ARG A 91 -13.57 7.19 -0.50
CA ARG A 91 -14.52 6.09 -0.28
C ARG A 91 -14.85 5.92 1.20
N SER A 92 -13.87 6.12 2.10
CA SER A 92 -14.10 6.04 3.55
C SER A 92 -15.03 7.13 4.07
N ILE A 93 -14.98 8.32 3.47
CA ILE A 93 -15.88 9.44 3.81
C ILE A 93 -17.32 9.12 3.37
N LYS A 94 -17.50 8.44 2.22
CA LYS A 94 -18.81 8.05 1.70
C LYS A 94 -19.40 6.84 2.43
N ASN A 95 -18.58 5.84 2.77
CA ASN A 95 -19.01 4.58 3.40
C ASN A 95 -17.99 4.11 4.45
N PRO A 96 -17.99 4.69 5.66
CA PRO A 96 -17.01 4.37 6.70
C PRO A 96 -17.15 2.95 7.28
N GLU A 97 -18.37 2.37 7.26
CA GLU A 97 -18.64 1.08 7.88
C GLU A 97 -17.85 -0.06 7.24
N VAL A 98 -17.69 -0.04 5.91
CA VAL A 98 -16.90 -1.04 5.18
C VAL A 98 -15.44 -1.02 5.62
N PHE A 99 -14.90 0.18 5.93
CA PHE A 99 -13.53 0.32 6.43
C PHE A 99 -13.37 -0.26 7.83
N VAL A 100 -14.34 -0.07 8.72
CA VAL A 100 -14.34 -0.68 10.05
C VAL A 100 -14.46 -2.21 9.92
N GLN A 101 -15.35 -2.69 9.08
CA GLN A 101 -15.55 -4.12 8.84
C GLN A 101 -14.28 -4.78 8.31
N THR A 102 -13.69 -4.24 7.24
CA THR A 102 -12.51 -4.85 6.62
C THR A 102 -11.26 -4.63 7.45
N ASN A 103 -10.96 -3.38 7.82
CA ASN A 103 -9.67 -3.05 8.41
C ASN A 103 -9.57 -3.48 9.88
N VAL A 104 -10.65 -3.32 10.64
CA VAL A 104 -10.62 -3.65 12.09
C VAL A 104 -11.07 -5.09 12.33
N TYR A 105 -12.28 -5.44 11.90
CA TYR A 105 -12.81 -6.79 12.13
C TYR A 105 -12.04 -7.85 11.33
N GLY A 106 -11.75 -7.61 10.05
CA GLY A 106 -10.94 -8.52 9.24
C GLY A 106 -9.55 -8.78 9.83
N THR A 107 -8.88 -7.73 10.35
CA THR A 107 -7.61 -7.89 11.07
C THR A 107 -7.78 -8.72 12.34
N ALA A 108 -8.86 -8.53 13.11
CA ALA A 108 -9.16 -9.36 14.29
C ALA A 108 -9.34 -10.85 13.92
N VAL A 109 -10.02 -11.14 12.82
CA VAL A 109 -10.17 -12.51 12.30
C VAL A 109 -8.80 -13.12 11.97
N MET A 110 -7.96 -12.38 11.22
CA MET A 110 -6.61 -12.83 10.86
C MET A 110 -5.74 -13.12 12.08
N LEU A 111 -5.75 -12.22 13.08
CA LEU A 111 -5.02 -12.39 14.33
C LEU A 111 -5.49 -13.61 15.12
N ASN A 112 -6.80 -13.80 15.25
CA ASN A 112 -7.38 -14.95 15.94
C ASN A 112 -7.00 -16.28 15.28
N CYS A 113 -7.09 -16.37 13.95
CA CYS A 113 -6.76 -17.59 13.21
C CYS A 113 -5.26 -17.91 13.28
N ALA A 114 -4.39 -16.88 13.13
CA ALA A 114 -2.95 -17.06 13.28
C ALA A 114 -2.57 -17.45 14.71
N LYS A 115 -3.16 -16.83 15.74
CA LYS A 115 -2.97 -17.18 17.13
C LYS A 115 -3.34 -18.64 17.37
N ALA A 116 -4.53 -19.05 16.99
CA ALA A 116 -5.01 -20.43 17.18
C ALA A 116 -4.11 -21.48 16.48
N ALA A 117 -3.54 -21.14 15.31
CA ALA A 117 -2.66 -22.04 14.55
C ALA A 117 -1.23 -22.14 15.13
N TRP A 118 -0.77 -21.12 15.82
CA TRP A 118 0.62 -21.00 16.28
C TRP A 118 0.81 -21.18 17.78
N GLU A 119 -0.21 -21.02 18.60
CA GLU A 119 -0.17 -21.16 20.05
C GLU A 119 0.06 -22.62 20.46
N LEU A 120 0.92 -22.82 21.44
CA LEU A 120 1.21 -24.12 22.06
C LEU A 120 0.35 -24.29 23.33
N PRO A 121 0.20 -25.54 23.82
CA PRO A 121 -0.60 -25.82 25.02
C PRO A 121 -0.16 -25.06 26.29
N ASP A 122 1.08 -24.61 26.35
CA ASP A 122 1.62 -23.82 27.46
C ASP A 122 1.41 -22.29 27.30
N GLY A 123 0.71 -21.87 26.23
CA GLY A 123 0.48 -20.45 25.91
C GLY A 123 1.63 -19.76 25.18
N SER A 124 2.74 -20.43 24.95
CA SER A 124 3.82 -19.93 24.10
C SER A 124 3.48 -20.12 22.61
N PHE A 125 4.30 -19.58 21.72
CA PHE A 125 4.09 -19.72 20.28
C PHE A 125 5.17 -20.60 19.64
N LYS A 126 4.78 -21.30 18.57
CA LYS A 126 5.72 -22.04 17.71
C LYS A 126 6.85 -21.12 17.26
N LYS A 127 8.07 -21.63 17.27
CA LYS A 127 9.26 -20.86 16.85
C LYS A 127 9.14 -20.42 15.40
N ASP A 128 9.80 -19.30 15.08
CA ASP A 128 9.90 -18.75 13.72
C ASP A 128 8.58 -18.37 13.07
N LYS A 129 7.50 -18.24 13.83
CA LYS A 129 6.24 -17.66 13.34
C LYS A 129 6.29 -16.14 13.46
N ARG A 130 5.72 -15.43 12.48
CA ARG A 130 5.64 -13.96 12.50
C ARG A 130 4.46 -13.43 11.71
N PHE A 131 3.73 -12.52 12.32
CA PHE A 131 2.66 -11.76 11.71
C PHE A 131 3.14 -10.32 11.46
N LEU A 132 3.14 -9.85 10.22
CA LEU A 132 3.42 -8.46 9.90
C LEU A 132 2.14 -7.77 9.43
N HIS A 133 1.75 -6.74 10.14
CA HIS A 133 0.65 -5.86 9.78
C HIS A 133 1.19 -4.63 9.04
N VAL A 134 0.74 -4.44 7.81
CA VAL A 134 1.11 -3.27 7.00
C VAL A 134 0.10 -2.17 7.22
N SER A 135 0.54 -1.06 7.80
CA SER A 135 -0.24 0.14 8.13
C SER A 135 0.25 1.37 7.36
N THR A 136 -0.09 2.54 7.80
CA THR A 136 0.12 3.82 7.13
C THR A 136 0.56 4.90 8.12
N ASP A 137 1.30 5.89 7.68
CA ASP A 137 1.66 7.09 8.43
C ASP A 137 0.43 7.99 8.73
N GLU A 138 -0.65 7.85 7.99
CA GLU A 138 -1.89 8.59 8.21
C GLU A 138 -2.51 8.34 9.60
N VAL A 139 -2.12 7.27 10.30
CA VAL A 139 -2.57 7.00 11.68
C VAL A 139 -2.03 8.02 12.69
N TYR A 140 -0.94 8.71 12.37
CA TYR A 140 -0.33 9.73 13.23
C TYR A 140 -1.05 11.09 13.15
N GLY A 141 -1.87 11.32 12.14
CA GLY A 141 -2.55 12.60 11.91
C GLY A 141 -1.78 13.51 10.96
N SER A 142 -1.82 14.83 11.19
CA SER A 142 -1.18 15.83 10.34
C SER A 142 -0.05 16.54 11.05
N LEU A 143 1.05 16.79 10.34
CA LEU A 143 2.11 17.71 10.78
C LEU A 143 1.82 19.12 10.28
N ASP A 144 2.37 20.12 11.02
CA ASP A 144 2.40 21.49 10.60
C ASP A 144 3.42 21.73 9.48
N ASP A 145 3.32 22.88 8.79
CA ASP A 145 4.20 23.25 7.66
C ASP A 145 5.65 23.53 8.11
N ASP A 146 5.89 23.81 9.39
CA ASP A 146 7.16 24.29 9.95
C ASP A 146 8.16 23.18 10.31
N GLY A 147 7.85 21.91 10.02
CA GLY A 147 8.79 20.81 10.15
C GLY A 147 8.34 19.68 11.06
N GLY A 148 9.31 18.87 11.52
CA GLY A 148 9.07 17.67 12.32
C GLY A 148 8.79 16.43 11.48
N TYR A 149 8.82 15.29 12.16
CA TYR A 149 8.56 13.97 11.60
C TYR A 149 7.69 13.15 12.54
N PHE A 150 6.92 12.22 12.00
CA PHE A 150 6.33 11.17 12.78
C PHE A 150 7.37 10.09 13.12
N TYR A 151 7.44 9.76 14.39
CA TYR A 151 8.25 8.67 14.94
C TYR A 151 7.32 7.55 15.41
N GLU A 152 7.85 6.36 15.65
CA GLU A 152 7.08 5.23 16.18
C GLU A 152 6.48 5.50 17.58
N THR A 153 7.00 6.51 18.28
CA THR A 153 6.51 6.99 19.59
C THR A 153 5.45 8.10 19.46
N THR A 154 5.20 8.62 18.26
CA THR A 154 4.18 9.66 18.04
C THR A 154 2.79 9.08 18.35
N PRO A 155 1.99 9.74 19.19
CA PRO A 155 0.62 9.31 19.46
C PRO A 155 -0.23 9.29 18.17
N TYR A 156 -1.13 8.32 18.04
CA TYR A 156 -2.07 8.27 16.94
C TYR A 156 -3.15 9.34 17.08
N ALA A 157 -3.39 10.09 16.02
CA ALA A 157 -4.39 11.14 15.93
C ALA A 157 -5.03 11.20 14.53
N PRO A 158 -5.64 10.12 14.02
CA PRO A 158 -6.16 10.03 12.65
C PRO A 158 -7.33 10.98 12.41
N HIS A 159 -7.41 11.59 11.19
CA HIS A 159 -8.44 12.56 10.84
C HIS A 159 -9.46 12.06 9.81
N SER A 160 -9.25 10.89 9.20
CA SER A 160 -10.20 10.30 8.25
C SER A 160 -10.77 8.97 8.76
N PRO A 161 -11.95 8.52 8.27
CA PRO A 161 -12.46 7.18 8.62
C PRO A 161 -11.50 6.06 8.20
N TYR A 162 -10.78 6.22 7.09
CA TYR A 162 -9.72 5.30 6.67
C TYR A 162 -8.60 5.23 7.72
N SER A 163 -7.96 6.36 8.01
CA SER A 163 -6.85 6.38 8.97
C SER A 163 -7.26 5.95 10.37
N ALA A 164 -8.50 6.30 10.80
CA ALA A 164 -9.06 5.82 12.06
C ALA A 164 -9.25 4.30 12.09
N SER A 165 -9.72 3.69 10.98
CA SER A 165 -9.85 2.24 10.89
C SER A 165 -8.49 1.53 10.88
N LYS A 166 -7.46 2.12 10.24
CA LYS A 166 -6.08 1.61 10.29
C LYS A 166 -5.48 1.73 11.69
N ALA A 167 -5.68 2.87 12.37
CA ALA A 167 -5.28 3.02 13.77
C ALA A 167 -5.96 1.97 14.67
N GLY A 168 -7.24 1.69 14.45
CA GLY A 168 -7.98 0.63 15.16
C GLY A 168 -7.37 -0.75 14.94
N SER A 169 -6.98 -1.09 13.71
CA SER A 169 -6.29 -2.37 13.43
C SER A 169 -4.90 -2.44 14.07
N ASP A 170 -4.13 -1.36 14.03
CA ASP A 170 -2.81 -1.29 14.69
C ASP A 170 -2.93 -1.49 16.20
N MET A 171 -3.95 -0.87 16.83
CA MET A 171 -4.22 -1.04 18.27
C MET A 171 -4.59 -2.47 18.62
N LEU A 172 -5.33 -3.19 17.75
CA LEU A 172 -5.59 -4.62 17.94
C LEU A 172 -4.30 -5.44 17.87
N VAL A 173 -3.44 -5.20 16.89
CA VAL A 173 -2.16 -5.91 16.77
C VAL A 173 -1.31 -5.66 18.01
N LYS A 174 -1.19 -4.39 18.47
CA LYS A 174 -0.49 -4.04 19.72
C LYS A 174 -1.07 -4.77 20.93
N ALA A 175 -2.40 -4.79 21.05
CA ALA A 175 -3.08 -5.50 22.13
C ALA A 175 -2.77 -7.02 22.14
N TYR A 176 -2.66 -7.63 20.97
CA TYR A 176 -2.26 -9.04 20.84
C TYR A 176 -0.81 -9.28 21.23
N MET A 177 0.11 -8.37 20.85
CA MET A 177 1.50 -8.41 21.29
C MET A 177 1.61 -8.33 22.81
N ASP A 178 0.91 -7.38 23.43
CA ASP A 178 1.00 -7.13 24.88
C ASP A 178 0.26 -8.19 25.72
N THR A 179 -0.93 -8.60 25.29
CA THR A 179 -1.78 -9.52 26.07
C THR A 179 -1.35 -10.97 25.95
N TYR A 180 -0.99 -11.39 24.73
CA TYR A 180 -0.71 -12.80 24.42
C TYR A 180 0.77 -13.07 24.12
N HIS A 181 1.62 -12.05 24.06
CA HIS A 181 2.97 -12.15 23.50
C HIS A 181 2.97 -12.72 22.07
N PHE A 182 1.93 -12.34 21.30
CA PHE A 182 1.74 -12.81 19.93
C PHE A 182 2.86 -12.29 19.03
N PRO A 183 3.55 -13.15 18.25
CA PRO A 183 4.75 -12.77 17.49
C PRO A 183 4.40 -11.91 16.28
N ALA A 184 4.23 -10.60 16.49
CA ALA A 184 3.87 -9.67 15.45
C ALA A 184 4.79 -8.44 15.37
N ASN A 185 4.71 -7.77 14.22
CA ASN A 185 5.26 -6.45 13.95
C ASN A 185 4.22 -5.60 13.21
N ILE A 186 4.37 -4.28 13.29
CA ILE A 186 3.64 -3.31 12.49
C ILE A 186 4.64 -2.52 11.65
N THR A 187 4.29 -2.20 10.41
CA THR A 187 4.99 -1.20 9.61
C THR A 187 4.05 -0.07 9.24
N ASN A 188 4.44 1.18 9.51
CA ASN A 188 3.73 2.37 9.06
C ASN A 188 4.51 2.95 7.89
N CYS A 189 3.92 2.95 6.69
CA CYS A 189 4.60 3.42 5.49
C CYS A 189 4.07 4.78 5.04
N SER A 190 4.94 5.54 4.38
CA SER A 190 4.57 6.74 3.65
C SER A 190 3.87 6.41 2.32
N ASN A 191 3.49 7.44 1.55
CA ASN A 191 2.73 7.27 0.31
C ASN A 191 3.50 6.47 -0.74
N ASN A 192 2.97 5.30 -1.10
CA ASN A 192 3.58 4.44 -2.10
C ASN A 192 3.24 4.86 -3.52
N TYR A 193 4.18 4.65 -4.46
CA TYR A 193 3.98 4.80 -5.89
C TYR A 193 4.79 3.77 -6.68
N GLY A 194 4.38 3.45 -7.90
CA GLY A 194 5.08 2.48 -8.75
C GLY A 194 4.16 1.65 -9.64
N PRO A 195 4.67 0.53 -10.20
CA PRO A 195 3.91 -0.42 -11.00
C PRO A 195 2.64 -0.93 -10.34
N TYR A 196 1.60 -1.21 -11.13
CA TYR A 196 0.31 -1.77 -10.69
C TYR A 196 -0.53 -0.87 -9.77
N GLN A 197 -0.17 0.41 -9.57
CA GLN A 197 -0.98 1.32 -8.76
C GLN A 197 -2.27 1.69 -9.47
N PHE A 198 -3.42 1.46 -8.80
CA PHE A 198 -4.74 1.71 -9.36
C PHE A 198 -4.97 3.22 -9.64
N PRO A 199 -5.54 3.60 -10.80
CA PRO A 199 -5.57 4.98 -11.29
C PRO A 199 -6.54 5.93 -10.57
N GLU A 200 -7.12 5.54 -9.43
CA GLU A 200 -7.79 6.46 -8.51
C GLU A 200 -6.81 7.27 -7.64
N LYS A 201 -5.55 6.86 -7.57
CA LYS A 201 -4.49 7.54 -6.80
C LYS A 201 -3.79 8.59 -7.65
N LEU A 202 -3.23 9.63 -6.98
CA LEU A 202 -2.70 10.83 -7.62
C LEU A 202 -1.77 10.52 -8.81
N ILE A 203 -0.69 9.78 -8.61
CA ILE A 203 0.33 9.58 -9.66
C ILE A 203 -0.24 8.88 -10.89
N PRO A 204 -0.86 7.68 -10.81
CA PRO A 204 -1.39 7.04 -12.01
C PRO A 204 -2.57 7.79 -12.64
N LEU A 205 -3.39 8.50 -11.85
CA LEU A 205 -4.45 9.36 -12.36
C LEU A 205 -3.87 10.47 -13.25
N ILE A 206 -2.85 11.18 -12.75
CA ILE A 206 -2.21 12.29 -13.48
C ILE A 206 -1.52 11.76 -14.75
N ILE A 207 -0.79 10.65 -14.67
CA ILE A 207 -0.16 10.03 -15.84
C ILE A 207 -1.21 9.70 -16.92
N ASN A 208 -2.28 8.99 -16.53
CA ASN A 208 -3.33 8.57 -17.47
C ASN A 208 -4.06 9.76 -18.11
N ASN A 209 -4.41 10.76 -17.30
CA ASN A 209 -5.09 11.95 -17.79
C ASN A 209 -4.20 12.81 -18.69
N ALA A 210 -2.94 13.02 -18.30
CA ALA A 210 -1.97 13.78 -19.07
C ALA A 210 -1.76 13.20 -20.46
N LEU A 211 -1.61 11.87 -20.57
CA LEU A 211 -1.46 11.18 -21.85
C LEU A 211 -2.69 11.29 -22.75
N GLN A 212 -3.87 11.50 -22.16
CA GLN A 212 -5.14 11.66 -22.90
C GLN A 212 -5.52 13.14 -23.13
N GLY A 213 -4.69 14.11 -22.71
CA GLY A 213 -5.01 15.55 -22.79
C GLY A 213 -6.19 15.97 -21.93
N LYS A 214 -6.51 15.19 -20.89
CA LYS A 214 -7.57 15.49 -19.93
C LYS A 214 -7.07 16.41 -18.82
N LYS A 215 -8.02 17.08 -18.13
CA LYS A 215 -7.71 17.89 -16.96
C LYS A 215 -7.02 17.08 -15.87
N LEU A 216 -6.07 17.73 -15.18
CA LEU A 216 -5.30 17.18 -14.07
C LEU A 216 -5.84 17.76 -12.76
N PRO A 217 -6.74 17.05 -12.06
CA PRO A 217 -7.36 17.58 -10.86
C PRO A 217 -6.35 17.66 -9.71
N VAL A 218 -6.29 18.85 -9.08
CA VAL A 218 -5.47 19.13 -7.90
C VAL A 218 -6.39 19.62 -6.79
N TYR A 219 -6.44 18.92 -5.67
CA TYR A 219 -7.26 19.28 -4.52
C TYR A 219 -6.75 20.55 -3.85
N GLY A 220 -7.68 21.47 -3.49
CA GLY A 220 -7.39 22.69 -2.76
C GLY A 220 -6.36 23.57 -3.47
N ASP A 221 -5.29 23.97 -2.77
CA ASP A 221 -4.17 24.76 -3.31
C ASP A 221 -3.00 23.89 -3.83
N GLY A 222 -3.11 22.58 -3.73
CA GLY A 222 -2.09 21.63 -4.15
C GLY A 222 -0.83 21.58 -3.28
N LYS A 223 -0.80 22.30 -2.15
CA LYS A 223 0.39 22.42 -1.28
C LYS A 223 0.45 21.37 -0.17
N ASN A 224 -0.48 20.41 -0.13
CA ASN A 224 -0.37 19.29 0.77
C ASN A 224 0.92 18.51 0.48
N VAL A 225 1.70 18.26 1.51
CA VAL A 225 3.01 17.58 1.41
C VAL A 225 2.86 16.10 1.73
N ARG A 226 3.46 15.26 0.92
CA ARG A 226 3.53 13.81 1.13
C ARG A 226 4.98 13.34 0.96
N ASP A 227 5.37 12.37 1.77
CA ASP A 227 6.59 11.61 1.55
C ASP A 227 6.30 10.44 0.60
N TRP A 228 7.09 10.28 -0.45
CA TRP A 228 6.84 9.33 -1.53
C TRP A 228 7.84 8.18 -1.50
N LEU A 229 7.32 6.96 -1.30
CA LEU A 229 8.09 5.73 -1.20
C LEU A 229 7.86 4.86 -2.44
N TYR A 230 8.95 4.53 -3.15
CA TYR A 230 8.87 3.61 -4.28
C TYR A 230 8.49 2.20 -3.79
N VAL A 231 7.52 1.57 -4.45
CA VAL A 231 6.88 0.35 -3.94
C VAL A 231 7.83 -0.84 -3.80
N GLU A 232 8.87 -0.95 -4.63
CA GLU A 232 9.89 -2.01 -4.51
C GLU A 232 10.76 -1.81 -3.26
N ASP A 233 11.08 -0.56 -2.90
CA ASP A 233 11.78 -0.25 -1.64
C ASP A 233 10.92 -0.61 -0.43
N HIS A 234 9.60 -0.38 -0.50
CA HIS A 234 8.67 -0.81 0.54
C HIS A 234 8.61 -2.34 0.64
N ALA A 235 8.52 -3.05 -0.49
CA ALA A 235 8.55 -4.52 -0.48
C ALA A 235 9.83 -5.07 0.17
N LYS A 236 10.97 -4.44 -0.11
CA LYS A 236 12.26 -4.76 0.54
C LYS A 236 12.23 -4.48 2.06
N ALA A 237 11.64 -3.36 2.50
CA ALA A 237 11.49 -3.06 3.93
C ALA A 237 10.67 -4.12 4.66
N ILE A 238 9.52 -4.51 4.09
CA ILE A 238 8.64 -5.53 4.63
C ILE A 238 9.37 -6.86 4.79
N ASP A 239 10.08 -7.30 3.77
CA ASP A 239 10.88 -8.53 3.82
C ASP A 239 11.98 -8.45 4.89
N MET A 240 12.70 -7.33 4.97
CA MET A 240 13.74 -7.14 5.98
C MET A 240 13.17 -7.12 7.42
N VAL A 241 12.00 -6.53 7.64
CA VAL A 241 11.30 -6.58 8.94
C VAL A 241 10.88 -8.02 9.24
N GLN A 242 10.35 -8.75 8.26
CA GLN A 242 9.99 -10.16 8.41
C GLN A 242 11.17 -11.05 8.82
N GLU A 243 12.38 -10.79 8.31
CA GLU A 243 13.54 -11.63 8.57
C GLU A 243 14.38 -11.16 9.77
N LYS A 244 14.49 -9.85 10.00
CA LYS A 244 15.45 -9.27 10.94
C LYS A 244 14.82 -8.39 12.03
N GLY A 245 13.57 -7.93 11.86
CA GLY A 245 12.94 -7.04 12.82
C GLY A 245 12.81 -7.67 14.20
N ARG A 246 12.95 -6.87 15.24
CA ARG A 246 12.62 -7.33 16.61
C ARG A 246 11.10 -7.53 16.70
N LEU A 247 10.67 -8.64 17.26
CA LEU A 247 9.25 -8.88 17.54
C LEU A 247 8.67 -7.82 18.48
N PHE A 248 7.38 -7.58 18.38
CA PHE A 248 6.61 -6.63 19.19
C PHE A 248 6.91 -5.15 18.90
N GLU A 249 7.60 -4.86 17.79
CA GLU A 249 7.98 -3.51 17.42
C GLU A 249 7.19 -2.99 16.22
N THR A 250 6.97 -1.68 16.21
CA THR A 250 6.54 -0.92 15.05
C THR A 250 7.75 -0.32 14.35
N TYR A 251 7.75 -0.31 13.02
CA TYR A 251 8.78 0.31 12.19
C TYR A 251 8.14 1.28 11.20
N ASN A 252 8.63 2.50 11.20
CA ASN A 252 8.30 3.49 10.19
C ASN A 252 9.11 3.24 8.91
N VAL A 253 8.44 3.34 7.75
CA VAL A 253 9.04 3.09 6.43
C VAL A 253 8.79 4.29 5.54
N GLY A 254 9.73 5.25 5.51
CA GLY A 254 9.64 6.51 4.78
C GLY A 254 10.53 6.55 3.54
N GLY A 255 10.15 7.36 2.57
CA GLY A 255 10.85 7.50 1.29
C GLY A 255 11.93 8.58 1.26
N HIS A 256 11.96 9.51 2.22
CA HIS A 256 12.78 10.74 2.18
C HIS A 256 12.55 11.60 0.92
N ASN A 257 11.35 11.55 0.37
CA ASN A 257 10.97 12.24 -0.86
C ASN A 257 9.74 13.14 -0.62
N GLU A 258 9.81 14.04 0.35
CA GLU A 258 8.73 14.97 0.65
C GLU A 258 8.52 15.96 -0.50
N LYS A 259 7.30 16.02 -1.02
CA LYS A 259 6.90 16.92 -2.11
C LYS A 259 5.46 17.38 -1.97
N GLN A 260 5.20 18.60 -2.42
CA GLN A 260 3.84 19.09 -2.57
C GLN A 260 3.13 18.37 -3.72
N ASN A 261 1.81 18.15 -3.61
CA ASN A 261 1.04 17.49 -4.65
C ASN A 261 1.17 18.20 -6.01
N ILE A 262 1.19 19.54 -6.01
CA ILE A 262 1.37 20.33 -7.25
C ILE A 262 2.75 20.12 -7.89
N GLU A 263 3.81 19.94 -7.10
CA GLU A 263 5.15 19.61 -7.62
C GLU A 263 5.16 18.24 -8.30
N ILE A 264 4.46 17.24 -7.71
CA ILE A 264 4.31 15.91 -8.32
C ILE A 264 3.67 16.01 -9.70
N VAL A 265 2.58 16.79 -9.83
CA VAL A 265 1.87 16.97 -11.12
C VAL A 265 2.81 17.57 -12.17
N LYS A 266 3.58 18.60 -11.80
CA LYS A 266 4.54 19.24 -12.71
C LYS A 266 5.68 18.30 -13.12
N ILE A 267 6.26 17.57 -12.17
CA ILE A 267 7.31 16.57 -12.44
C ILE A 267 6.79 15.48 -13.39
N ILE A 268 5.54 15.02 -13.24
CA ILE A 268 4.96 14.03 -14.15
C ILE A 268 4.83 14.61 -15.57
N ILE A 269 4.31 15.83 -15.73
CA ILE A 269 4.20 16.49 -17.04
C ILE A 269 5.57 16.60 -17.71
N GLU A 270 6.57 17.11 -16.99
CA GLU A 270 7.94 17.24 -17.48
C GLU A 270 8.53 15.89 -17.89
N THR A 271 8.40 14.88 -17.01
CA THR A 271 8.95 13.54 -17.26
C THR A 271 8.29 12.89 -18.48
N LEU A 272 6.96 13.00 -18.63
CA LEU A 272 6.25 12.50 -19.81
C LEU A 272 6.73 13.18 -21.09
N ARG A 273 6.93 14.49 -21.08
CA ARG A 273 7.48 15.22 -22.24
C ARG A 273 8.89 14.76 -22.61
N ASP A 274 9.74 14.53 -21.60
CA ASP A 274 11.12 14.10 -21.84
C ASP A 274 11.20 12.67 -22.38
N MET A 275 10.25 11.81 -22.00
CA MET A 275 10.23 10.39 -22.40
C MET A 275 9.58 10.16 -23.76
N LEU A 276 8.63 10.99 -24.18
CA LEU A 276 7.98 10.86 -25.48
C LEU A 276 8.87 11.41 -26.61
N PRO A 277 8.91 10.74 -27.77
CA PRO A 277 9.61 11.25 -28.95
C PRO A 277 9.15 12.66 -29.33
N GLU A 278 10.02 13.49 -29.90
CA GLU A 278 9.67 14.86 -30.32
C GLU A 278 8.50 14.90 -31.33
N THR A 279 8.35 13.84 -32.11
CA THR A 279 7.29 13.67 -33.11
C THR A 279 5.98 13.16 -32.53
N ASP A 280 5.93 12.84 -31.25
CA ASP A 280 4.70 12.32 -30.60
C ASP A 280 3.68 13.45 -30.40
N ALA A 281 2.51 13.28 -31.01
CA ALA A 281 1.45 14.29 -30.96
C ALA A 281 0.96 14.59 -29.53
N ARG A 282 1.11 13.64 -28.58
CA ARG A 282 0.73 13.83 -27.19
C ARG A 282 1.53 14.93 -26.49
N ARG A 283 2.75 15.22 -26.95
CA ARG A 283 3.59 16.31 -26.39
C ARG A 283 2.93 17.69 -26.47
N ALA A 284 2.10 17.92 -27.49
CA ALA A 284 1.48 19.23 -27.71
C ALA A 284 0.57 19.69 -26.57
N HIS A 285 -0.08 18.74 -25.88
CA HIS A 285 -0.98 19.06 -24.78
C HIS A 285 -0.38 18.81 -23.39
N LEU A 286 0.84 18.25 -23.30
CA LEU A 286 1.52 18.05 -22.01
C LEU A 286 2.07 19.37 -21.45
N THR A 287 1.18 20.21 -20.94
CA THR A 287 1.49 21.52 -20.37
C THR A 287 0.80 21.71 -19.02
N GLU A 288 1.26 22.69 -18.24
CA GLU A 288 0.63 23.05 -16.97
C GLU A 288 -0.80 23.59 -17.13
N GLU A 289 -1.25 23.94 -18.35
CA GLU A 289 -2.63 24.37 -18.64
C GLU A 289 -3.68 23.27 -18.40
N LEU A 290 -3.26 22.00 -18.35
CA LEU A 290 -4.13 20.91 -17.96
C LEU A 290 -4.47 20.92 -16.46
N ILE A 291 -3.67 21.58 -15.62
CA ILE A 291 -3.87 21.63 -14.17
C ILE A 291 -5.18 22.34 -13.86
N THR A 292 -6.03 21.68 -13.07
CA THR A 292 -7.32 22.23 -12.66
C THR A 292 -7.49 22.04 -11.17
N TYR A 293 -7.59 23.14 -10.43
CA TYR A 293 -7.85 23.10 -9.00
C TYR A 293 -9.32 22.75 -8.74
N VAL A 294 -9.54 21.78 -7.86
CA VAL A 294 -10.86 21.30 -7.46
C VAL A 294 -11.09 21.55 -5.96
N GLU A 295 -12.35 21.45 -5.51
CA GLU A 295 -12.67 21.56 -4.07
C GLU A 295 -11.83 20.61 -3.24
N ASP A 296 -11.33 21.10 -2.10
CA ASP A 296 -10.48 20.29 -1.25
C ASP A 296 -11.26 19.19 -0.53
N ARG A 297 -10.58 18.12 -0.21
CA ARG A 297 -11.11 16.97 0.51
C ARG A 297 -11.41 17.34 1.97
N LYS A 298 -12.52 16.88 2.50
CA LYS A 298 -12.83 17.01 3.94
C LYS A 298 -11.80 16.24 4.77
N GLY A 299 -11.27 16.88 5.82
CA GLY A 299 -10.24 16.30 6.67
C GLY A 299 -8.93 15.99 5.94
N HIS A 300 -8.57 16.83 4.95
CA HIS A 300 -7.34 16.66 4.18
C HIS A 300 -6.13 17.12 4.98
N ASP A 301 -5.36 16.19 5.50
CA ASP A 301 -4.15 16.47 6.25
C ASP A 301 -3.13 17.27 5.44
N ARG A 302 -2.51 18.24 6.10
CA ARG A 302 -1.61 19.20 5.45
C ARG A 302 -0.28 18.54 5.06
N ARG A 303 0.36 17.83 5.98
CA ARG A 303 1.69 17.28 5.75
C ARG A 303 1.86 15.93 6.43
N TYR A 304 2.47 15.01 5.68
CA TYR A 304 3.00 13.77 6.19
C TYR A 304 4.51 13.70 5.94
N ALA A 305 5.26 13.41 6.98
CA ALA A 305 6.69 13.11 6.93
C ALA A 305 7.01 12.10 8.02
N ILE A 306 7.63 11.01 7.66
CA ILE A 306 7.88 9.89 8.56
C ILE A 306 9.38 9.66 8.72
N ALA A 307 9.85 9.44 9.95
CA ALA A 307 11.25 9.17 10.23
C ALA A 307 11.52 7.66 10.17
N PRO A 308 12.34 7.17 9.22
CA PRO A 308 12.72 5.75 9.14
C PRO A 308 14.01 5.45 9.94
N ASP A 309 14.35 6.27 10.94
CA ASP A 309 15.62 6.15 11.67
C ASP A 309 15.76 4.81 12.39
N LYS A 310 14.67 4.31 12.98
CA LYS A 310 14.66 3.05 13.71
C LYS A 310 14.91 1.86 12.80
N ILE A 311 14.22 1.77 11.66
CA ILE A 311 14.42 0.66 10.72
C ILE A 311 15.83 0.68 10.14
N ARG A 312 16.39 1.88 9.88
CA ARG A 312 17.78 2.05 9.46
C ARG A 312 18.75 1.55 10.52
N ALA A 313 18.60 2.00 11.75
CA ALA A 313 19.51 1.67 12.84
C ALA A 313 19.49 0.20 13.23
N GLU A 314 18.31 -0.42 13.29
CA GLU A 314 18.13 -1.80 13.76
C GLU A 314 18.28 -2.87 12.68
N ILE A 315 17.91 -2.57 11.44
CA ILE A 315 17.81 -3.54 10.35
C ILE A 315 18.73 -3.20 9.18
N GLY A 316 19.18 -1.95 9.07
CA GLY A 316 20.02 -1.46 7.97
C GLY A 316 19.25 -1.23 6.69
N TRP A 317 17.92 -0.97 6.76
CA TRP A 317 17.12 -0.62 5.59
C TRP A 317 17.12 0.89 5.36
N GLU A 318 17.29 1.28 4.12
CA GLU A 318 17.08 2.64 3.61
C GLU A 318 16.40 2.58 2.24
N PRO A 319 15.59 3.60 1.86
CA PRO A 319 15.06 3.69 0.50
C PRO A 319 16.20 3.92 -0.49
N GLU A 320 16.20 3.18 -1.60
CA GLU A 320 17.24 3.22 -2.62
C GLU A 320 16.81 4.06 -3.83
N THR A 321 15.50 4.26 -4.00
CA THR A 321 14.94 4.89 -5.19
C THR A 321 14.55 6.34 -4.91
N MET A 322 15.33 7.29 -5.43
CA MET A 322 14.98 8.71 -5.38
C MET A 322 13.76 9.00 -6.27
N PHE A 323 12.92 9.98 -5.89
CA PHE A 323 11.66 10.25 -6.56
C PHE A 323 11.77 10.45 -8.08
N LYS A 324 12.78 11.20 -8.55
CA LYS A 324 12.99 11.45 -9.99
C LYS A 324 13.24 10.16 -10.79
N GLU A 325 13.95 9.23 -10.21
CA GLU A 325 14.19 7.92 -10.82
C GLU A 325 12.95 7.04 -10.75
N GLY A 326 12.33 6.96 -9.59
CA GLY A 326 11.14 6.15 -9.37
C GLY A 326 9.96 6.56 -10.24
N ILE A 327 9.72 7.87 -10.44
CA ILE A 327 8.65 8.34 -11.31
C ILE A 327 8.92 7.98 -12.77
N ARG A 328 10.17 8.04 -13.22
CA ARG A 328 10.55 7.61 -14.57
C ARG A 328 10.30 6.12 -14.77
N ARG A 329 10.75 5.25 -13.85
CA ARG A 329 10.48 3.82 -13.87
C ARG A 329 8.97 3.51 -13.85
N THR A 330 8.22 4.29 -13.07
CA THR A 330 6.75 4.16 -13.00
C THR A 330 6.10 4.47 -14.35
N ILE A 331 6.50 5.56 -15.00
CA ILE A 331 5.97 5.93 -16.32
C ILE A 331 6.40 4.92 -17.38
N GLU A 332 7.65 4.43 -17.38
CA GLU A 332 8.13 3.37 -18.26
C GLU A 332 7.27 2.11 -18.13
N TRP A 333 6.93 1.75 -16.90
CA TRP A 333 6.05 0.60 -16.68
C TRP A 333 4.66 0.81 -17.27
N TYR A 334 4.04 1.99 -17.09
CA TYR A 334 2.72 2.28 -17.68
C TYR A 334 2.76 2.29 -19.21
N PHE A 335 3.84 2.78 -19.82
CA PHE A 335 4.01 2.70 -21.28
C PHE A 335 4.12 1.25 -21.77
N ALA A 336 4.84 0.42 -21.04
CA ALA A 336 4.97 -1.01 -21.39
C ALA A 336 3.69 -1.82 -21.11
N ASN A 337 2.74 -1.29 -20.31
CA ASN A 337 1.54 -1.98 -19.86
C ASN A 337 0.25 -1.18 -20.15
N GLU A 338 0.16 -0.59 -21.36
CA GLU A 338 -1.02 0.21 -21.76
C GLU A 338 -2.31 -0.60 -21.71
N ASP A 339 -2.30 -1.89 -22.05
CA ASP A 339 -3.48 -2.75 -22.01
C ASP A 339 -3.95 -2.99 -20.57
N TRP A 340 -3.03 -3.14 -19.62
CA TRP A 340 -3.37 -3.18 -18.19
C TRP A 340 -4.08 -1.89 -17.78
N MET A 341 -3.55 -0.72 -18.15
CA MET A 341 -4.18 0.57 -17.86
C MET A 341 -5.58 0.69 -18.48
N LYS A 342 -5.76 0.26 -19.73
CA LYS A 342 -7.09 0.25 -20.40
C LYS A 342 -8.08 -0.63 -19.65
N ASN A 343 -7.65 -1.83 -19.21
CA ASN A 343 -8.51 -2.77 -18.51
C ASN A 343 -8.97 -2.21 -17.16
N VAL A 344 -8.05 -1.66 -16.35
CA VAL A 344 -8.40 -1.12 -15.02
C VAL A 344 -9.15 0.20 -15.06
N THR A 345 -9.08 0.96 -16.16
CA THR A 345 -9.82 2.21 -16.35
C THR A 345 -11.16 2.04 -17.06
N SER A 346 -11.59 0.79 -17.32
CA SER A 346 -12.89 0.47 -17.91
C SER A 346 -14.00 0.28 -16.86
N GLY A 347 -15.24 0.25 -17.30
CA GLY A 347 -16.37 -0.17 -16.47
C GLY A 347 -16.61 0.72 -15.23
N ASP A 348 -16.54 0.13 -14.04
CA ASP A 348 -16.89 0.81 -12.78
C ASP A 348 -15.92 1.95 -12.40
N TYR A 349 -14.66 1.90 -12.89
CA TYR A 349 -13.74 3.03 -12.75
C TYR A 349 -14.25 4.29 -13.44
N GLN A 350 -14.82 4.17 -14.64
CA GLN A 350 -15.34 5.33 -15.37
C GLN A 350 -16.48 6.00 -14.61
N LYS A 351 -17.40 5.22 -14.04
CA LYS A 351 -18.49 5.75 -13.20
C LYS A 351 -17.92 6.49 -11.98
N TYR A 352 -16.95 5.89 -11.30
CA TYR A 352 -16.28 6.53 -10.16
C TYR A 352 -15.61 7.85 -10.58
N TYR A 353 -14.88 7.86 -11.71
CA TYR A 353 -14.20 9.05 -12.22
C TYR A 353 -15.19 10.20 -12.53
N GLU A 354 -16.30 9.88 -13.20
CA GLU A 354 -17.35 10.84 -13.52
C GLU A 354 -17.96 11.45 -12.24
N GLU A 355 -18.24 10.63 -11.24
CA GLU A 355 -18.79 11.07 -9.95
C GLU A 355 -17.84 11.99 -9.16
N MET A 356 -16.55 11.80 -9.28
CA MET A 356 -15.54 12.53 -8.50
C MET A 356 -15.05 13.81 -9.18
N TYR A 357 -14.95 13.83 -10.52
CA TYR A 357 -14.20 14.88 -11.23
C TYR A 357 -14.97 15.59 -12.34
N LEU A 358 -16.14 15.12 -12.74
CA LEU A 358 -16.93 15.72 -13.83
C LEU A 358 -18.24 16.39 -13.38
N LYS A 359 -18.49 16.52 -12.07
CA LYS A 359 -19.66 17.24 -11.51
C LYS A 359 -19.40 18.70 -11.35
#